data_7e8b6cd02c29f48e26753c464a4eb931
#
_entry.id   7e8b6cd02c29f48e26753c464a4eb931
#
_cell.length_a   1.000
_cell.length_b   1.000
_cell.length_c   1.000
_cell.angle_alpha   90.00
_cell.angle_beta   90.00
_cell.angle_gamma   90.00
#
_symmetry.space_group_name_H-M   'P 1'
#
loop_
_entity.id
_entity.type
_entity.pdbx_description
1 polymer ?
#
loop_
_entity_poly.entity_id
_entity_poly.type
_entity_poly.pdbx_seq_one_letter_code
_entity_poly.pdbx_strand_id
1 'polypeptide(L)'
;GGSGDGGPWAVLSVQLMTALPLLTAACPALLVAAFGWRGLGLVLAWYVQRVLRPGVYGAGGGGAFTRLLLAGWGWVVRLGALGYFPAVLVEEARLGPPPGRSSSPPPRGVLLGLHPHGLICSPLWLHVLPGGAFRARHGLEFRMATIRFNFWIPVWTDVLVALGFIVASRSSIEDNLRAGNAVGLVVGGAEEAAAMAVDRFDLVLRKRKGFIKCALRAGAPVAPVVTLGENKIIRQVLLPPGHRLGAITRALFPFCQRHLGFVPIVP
;
A
#
# COMPACT_ATOMS: atom_id res chain seq x y z
N GLY A 1 3.44 11.82 -30.27
CA GLY A 1 4.70 11.92 -29.59
C GLY A 1 4.74 13.20 -28.79
N GLY A 2 4.20 13.24 -27.59
CA GLY A 2 4.43 14.29 -26.62
C GLY A 2 5.25 13.65 -25.51
N SER A 3 6.52 14.01 -25.37
CA SER A 3 7.31 13.75 -24.17
C SER A 3 6.58 14.43 -23.02
N GLY A 4 5.85 13.65 -22.24
CA GLY A 4 5.24 14.12 -21.01
C GLY A 4 6.33 14.36 -19.96
N ASP A 5 7.10 15.42 -20.14
CA ASP A 5 7.89 15.98 -19.05
C ASP A 5 6.88 16.55 -18.07
N GLY A 6 6.46 15.72 -17.14
CA GLY A 6 5.59 16.14 -16.07
C GLY A 6 6.22 17.37 -15.43
N GLY A 7 5.54 18.51 -15.51
CA GLY A 7 6.06 19.77 -15.01
C GLY A 7 6.54 19.65 -13.56
N PRO A 8 7.19 20.67 -12.99
CA PRO A 8 7.83 20.62 -11.66
C PRO A 8 6.89 20.12 -10.56
N TRP A 9 5.59 20.33 -10.69
CA TRP A 9 4.56 19.81 -9.77
C TRP A 9 4.40 18.30 -9.79
N ALA A 10 4.59 17.66 -10.97
CA ALA A 10 4.53 16.21 -11.09
C ALA A 10 5.71 15.55 -10.39
N VAL A 11 6.91 16.08 -10.60
CA VAL A 11 8.13 15.62 -9.90
C VAL A 11 8.00 15.80 -8.39
N LEU A 12 7.55 16.97 -7.93
CA LEU A 12 7.32 17.24 -6.50
C LEU A 12 6.30 16.27 -5.89
N SER A 13 5.22 15.97 -6.61
CA SER A 13 4.19 15.03 -6.13
C SER A 13 4.74 13.63 -5.91
N VAL A 14 5.55 13.13 -6.84
CA VAL A 14 6.20 11.82 -6.72
C VAL A 14 7.22 11.81 -5.58
N GLN A 15 8.00 12.88 -5.43
CA GLN A 15 8.94 13.02 -4.33
C GLN A 15 8.22 13.04 -2.97
N LEU A 16 7.09 13.73 -2.85
CA LEU A 16 6.27 13.72 -1.64
C LEU A 16 5.72 12.32 -1.35
N MET A 17 5.21 11.62 -2.35
CA MET A 17 4.69 10.26 -2.18
C MET A 17 5.75 9.28 -1.69
N THR A 18 6.97 9.38 -2.21
CA THR A 18 8.08 8.48 -1.84
C THR A 18 8.76 8.89 -0.53
N ALA A 19 8.84 10.18 -0.23
CA ALA A 19 9.46 10.69 0.99
C ALA A 19 8.56 10.59 2.22
N LEU A 20 7.24 10.61 2.07
CA LEU A 20 6.31 10.64 3.20
C LEU A 20 6.49 9.48 4.19
N PRO A 21 6.66 8.22 3.77
CA PRO A 21 6.94 7.13 4.70
C PRO A 21 8.23 7.34 5.48
N LEU A 22 9.29 7.84 4.82
CA LEU A 22 10.58 8.10 5.45
C LEU A 22 10.51 9.27 6.44
N LEU A 23 9.85 10.35 6.06
CA LEU A 23 9.65 11.53 6.93
C LEU A 23 8.83 11.16 8.17
N THR A 24 7.77 10.39 8.01
CA THR A 24 6.94 9.94 9.14
C THR A 24 7.68 8.94 10.03
N ALA A 25 8.53 8.07 9.46
CA ALA A 25 9.38 7.17 10.24
C ALA A 25 10.45 7.91 11.04
N ALA A 26 10.96 9.04 10.54
CA ALA A 26 11.91 9.89 11.24
C ALA A 26 11.25 10.74 12.36
N CYS A 27 9.94 10.94 12.32
CA CYS A 27 9.21 11.80 13.24
C CYS A 27 9.45 11.49 14.74
N PRO A 28 9.43 10.22 15.21
CA PRO A 28 9.75 9.90 16.60
C PRO A 28 11.15 10.34 17.01
N ALA A 29 12.14 10.10 16.16
CA ALA A 29 13.53 10.50 16.44
C ALA A 29 13.67 12.02 16.47
N LEU A 30 13.02 12.75 15.58
CA LEU A 30 12.99 14.21 15.57
C LEU A 30 12.31 14.78 16.82
N LEU A 31 11.21 14.18 17.27
CA LEU A 31 10.54 14.58 18.52
C LEU A 31 11.45 14.39 19.73
N VAL A 32 12.16 13.27 19.82
CA VAL A 32 13.11 13.01 20.89
C VAL A 32 14.31 13.97 20.80
N ALA A 33 14.83 14.23 19.62
CA ALA A 33 15.94 15.17 19.43
C ALA A 33 15.56 16.61 19.80
N ALA A 34 14.34 17.06 19.45
CA ALA A 34 13.89 18.43 19.70
C ALA A 34 13.45 18.66 21.16
N PHE A 35 12.82 17.68 21.81
CA PHE A 35 12.16 17.83 23.10
C PHE A 35 12.71 16.90 24.19
N GLY A 36 13.78 16.14 23.92
CA GLY A 36 14.38 15.21 24.86
C GLY A 36 13.40 14.19 25.44
N TRP A 37 13.40 13.98 26.77
CA TRP A 37 12.51 13.03 27.42
C TRP A 37 11.00 13.33 27.24
N ARG A 38 10.63 14.59 27.03
CA ARG A 38 9.24 14.98 26.71
C ARG A 38 8.82 14.46 25.36
N GLY A 39 9.70 14.52 24.36
CA GLY A 39 9.49 13.92 23.05
C GLY A 39 9.32 12.40 23.13
N LEU A 40 10.14 11.73 23.95
CA LEU A 40 9.98 10.30 24.22
C LEU A 40 8.61 10.00 24.85
N GLY A 41 8.17 10.82 25.82
CA GLY A 41 6.86 10.69 26.44
C GLY A 41 5.72 10.80 25.43
N LEU A 42 5.79 11.73 24.48
CA LEU A 42 4.79 11.87 23.41
C LEU A 42 4.75 10.62 22.49
N VAL A 43 5.91 10.10 22.09
CA VAL A 43 6.00 8.88 21.29
C VAL A 43 5.41 7.69 22.04
N LEU A 44 5.77 7.52 23.31
CA LEU A 44 5.24 6.43 24.14
C LEU A 44 3.72 6.56 24.34
N ALA A 45 3.20 7.77 24.62
CA ALA A 45 1.77 8.01 24.74
C ALA A 45 1.01 7.67 23.46
N TRP A 46 1.58 8.02 22.31
CA TRP A 46 1.02 7.62 21.01
C TRP A 46 0.96 6.09 20.86
N TYR A 47 2.06 5.37 21.16
CA TYR A 47 2.08 3.90 21.11
C TYR A 47 1.05 3.27 22.06
N VAL A 48 0.99 3.73 23.32
CA VAL A 48 0.02 3.23 24.30
C VAL A 48 -1.41 3.44 23.82
N GLN A 49 -1.72 4.63 23.30
CA GLN A 49 -3.04 4.92 22.74
C GLN A 49 -3.39 3.96 21.59
N ARG A 50 -2.41 3.64 20.75
CA ARG A 50 -2.61 2.72 19.61
C ARG A 50 -2.80 1.28 20.06
N VAL A 51 -2.03 0.81 21.02
CA VAL A 51 -2.16 -0.54 21.60
C VAL A 51 -3.51 -0.72 22.28
N LEU A 52 -3.97 0.31 23.01
CA LEU A 52 -5.26 0.27 23.71
C LEU A 52 -6.47 0.44 22.79
N ARG A 53 -6.30 0.80 21.52
CA ARG A 53 -7.35 0.94 20.53
C ARG A 53 -7.16 0.01 19.33
N PRO A 54 -7.18 -1.31 19.52
CA PRO A 54 -6.91 -2.28 18.45
C PRO A 54 -7.93 -2.25 17.29
N GLY A 55 -9.13 -1.71 17.50
CA GLY A 55 -10.18 -1.62 16.49
C GLY A 55 -9.96 -0.55 15.40
N VAL A 56 -8.95 0.31 15.54
CA VAL A 56 -8.68 1.39 14.56
C VAL A 56 -8.15 0.85 13.22
N TYR A 57 -7.62 -0.36 13.19
CA TYR A 57 -7.05 -0.97 11.99
C TYR A 57 -8.08 -1.50 10.97
N GLY A 58 -9.37 -1.38 11.25
CA GLY A 58 -10.42 -1.93 10.37
C GLY A 58 -11.54 -0.96 9.96
N ALA A 59 -11.69 0.17 10.65
CA ALA A 59 -12.74 1.13 10.35
C ALA A 59 -12.12 2.46 9.91
N GLY A 60 -12.45 2.90 8.71
CA GLY A 60 -12.08 4.24 8.24
C GLY A 60 -12.60 5.30 9.21
N GLY A 61 -11.77 5.72 10.14
CA GLY A 61 -12.09 6.77 11.09
C GLY A 61 -12.36 8.09 10.36
N GLY A 62 -13.61 8.52 10.28
CA GLY A 62 -14.07 9.69 9.54
C GLY A 62 -13.78 11.06 10.21
N GLY A 63 -12.73 11.19 11.03
CA GLY A 63 -12.38 12.45 11.68
C GLY A 63 -11.99 13.57 10.71
N ALA A 64 -12.00 14.83 11.17
CA ALA A 64 -11.59 15.98 10.36
C ALA A 64 -10.16 15.83 9.80
N PHE A 65 -9.26 15.29 10.60
CA PHE A 65 -7.88 15.00 10.21
C PHE A 65 -7.82 14.00 9.04
N THR A 66 -8.59 12.92 9.09
CA THR A 66 -8.67 11.93 8.01
C THR A 66 -9.17 12.57 6.71
N ARG A 67 -10.21 13.40 6.78
CA ARG A 67 -10.71 14.12 5.60
C ARG A 67 -9.68 15.07 5.00
N LEU A 68 -8.93 15.77 5.84
CA LEU A 68 -7.84 16.65 5.40
C LEU A 68 -6.72 15.87 4.70
N LEU A 69 -6.31 14.73 5.27
CA LEU A 69 -5.30 13.85 4.66
C LEU A 69 -5.76 13.32 3.31
N LEU A 70 -7.02 12.85 3.21
CA LEU A 70 -7.57 12.35 1.94
C LEU A 70 -7.70 13.46 0.89
N ALA A 71 -8.09 14.67 1.29
CA ALA A 71 -8.16 15.81 0.40
C ALA A 71 -6.77 16.20 -0.13
N GLY A 72 -5.77 16.29 0.77
CA GLY A 72 -4.38 16.54 0.41
C GLY A 72 -3.80 15.47 -0.51
N TRP A 73 -4.07 14.20 -0.21
CA TRP A 73 -3.67 13.09 -1.07
C TRP A 73 -4.31 13.15 -2.46
N GLY A 74 -5.62 13.39 -2.51
CA GLY A 74 -6.33 13.57 -3.79
C GLY A 74 -5.79 14.72 -4.63
N TRP A 75 -5.38 15.81 -3.97
CA TRP A 75 -4.73 16.95 -4.61
C TRP A 75 -3.36 16.57 -5.20
N VAL A 76 -2.48 15.89 -4.43
CA VAL A 76 -1.17 15.41 -4.88
C VAL A 76 -1.31 14.49 -6.10
N VAL A 77 -2.25 13.56 -6.06
CA VAL A 77 -2.47 12.63 -7.18
C VAL A 77 -2.99 13.34 -8.43
N ARG A 78 -3.99 14.22 -8.28
CA ARG A 78 -4.61 14.90 -9.44
C ARG A 78 -3.69 15.90 -10.12
N LEU A 79 -2.91 16.66 -9.34
CA LEU A 79 -2.09 17.73 -9.89
C LEU A 79 -0.74 17.28 -10.44
N GLY A 80 -0.24 16.13 -9.99
CA GLY A 80 1.12 15.79 -10.35
C GLY A 80 1.36 14.34 -10.70
N ALA A 81 0.99 13.42 -9.84
CA ALA A 81 1.42 12.03 -10.02
C ALA A 81 0.83 11.38 -11.27
N LEU A 82 -0.42 11.68 -11.65
CA LEU A 82 -1.04 11.19 -12.89
C LEU A 82 -0.39 11.78 -14.15
N GLY A 83 0.12 13.01 -14.08
CA GLY A 83 0.88 13.61 -15.18
C GLY A 83 2.29 13.04 -15.33
N TYR A 84 2.91 12.66 -14.22
CA TYR A 84 4.24 12.05 -14.20
C TYR A 84 4.21 10.58 -14.64
N PHE A 85 3.22 9.82 -14.15
CA PHE A 85 2.99 8.44 -14.54
C PHE A 85 1.79 8.38 -15.49
N PRO A 86 2.01 8.29 -16.80
CA PRO A 86 0.92 8.17 -17.77
C PRO A 86 0.30 6.77 -17.69
N ALA A 87 -0.28 6.46 -16.53
CA ALA A 87 -0.87 5.16 -16.28
C ALA A 87 -2.35 5.16 -16.72
N VAL A 88 -2.72 4.13 -17.46
CA VAL A 88 -4.09 3.89 -17.92
C VAL A 88 -4.62 2.66 -17.21
N LEU A 89 -5.78 2.79 -16.57
CA LEU A 89 -6.49 1.65 -16.00
C LEU A 89 -7.43 1.07 -17.05
N VAL A 90 -7.16 -0.18 -17.45
CA VAL A 90 -8.03 -0.95 -18.33
C VAL A 90 -8.84 -1.93 -17.46
N GLU A 91 -10.16 -1.82 -17.50
CA GLU A 91 -11.07 -2.67 -16.74
C GLU A 91 -11.84 -3.57 -17.69
N GLU A 92 -11.60 -4.87 -17.62
CA GLU A 92 -12.31 -5.86 -18.46
C GLU A 92 -13.68 -6.23 -17.89
N ALA A 93 -13.87 -6.06 -16.58
CA ALA A 93 -15.12 -6.41 -15.92
C ALA A 93 -15.42 -5.50 -14.73
N ARG A 94 -16.71 -5.28 -14.49
CA ARG A 94 -17.17 -4.63 -13.27
C ARG A 94 -17.16 -5.62 -12.10
N LEU A 95 -16.55 -5.23 -10.98
CA LEU A 95 -16.34 -6.10 -9.82
C LEU A 95 -17.49 -6.10 -8.82
N GLY A 96 -18.43 -5.18 -8.93
CA GLY A 96 -19.53 -5.02 -7.99
C GLY A 96 -20.89 -4.83 -8.67
N PRO A 97 -21.97 -4.70 -7.89
CA PRO A 97 -23.32 -4.48 -8.41
C PRO A 97 -23.39 -3.15 -9.16
N PRO A 98 -24.34 -3.02 -10.13
CA PRO A 98 -24.58 -1.75 -10.80
C PRO A 98 -24.99 -0.68 -9.77
N PRO A 99 -24.67 0.62 -10.03
CA PRO A 99 -25.09 1.71 -9.16
C PRO A 99 -26.63 1.74 -9.05
N GLY A 100 -27.13 1.99 -7.83
CA GLY A 100 -28.55 2.14 -7.59
C GLY A 100 -29.36 0.84 -7.42
N ARG A 101 -28.77 -0.34 -7.56
CA ARG A 101 -29.42 -1.60 -7.18
C ARG A 101 -28.97 -2.01 -5.77
N SER A 102 -29.90 -1.98 -4.84
CA SER A 102 -29.75 -2.68 -3.56
C SER A 102 -29.81 -4.17 -3.83
N SER A 103 -28.70 -4.88 -3.62
CA SER A 103 -28.67 -6.34 -3.68
C SER A 103 -28.96 -6.90 -2.29
N SER A 104 -29.93 -7.78 -2.19
CA SER A 104 -30.16 -8.57 -0.98
C SER A 104 -29.92 -10.06 -1.36
N PRO A 105 -28.97 -10.73 -0.76
CA PRO A 105 -28.02 -10.31 0.27
C PRO A 105 -26.98 -9.32 -0.27
N PRO A 106 -26.30 -8.56 0.63
CA PRO A 106 -25.26 -7.61 0.22
C PRO A 106 -24.19 -8.33 -0.60
N PRO A 107 -23.59 -7.65 -1.61
CA PRO A 107 -22.57 -8.27 -2.44
C PRO A 107 -21.41 -8.71 -1.57
N ARG A 108 -20.91 -9.92 -1.80
CA ARG A 108 -19.67 -10.38 -1.22
C ARG A 108 -18.53 -9.52 -1.76
N GLY A 109 -17.51 -9.28 -0.93
CA GLY A 109 -16.31 -8.59 -1.34
C GLY A 109 -15.57 -9.34 -2.46
N VAL A 110 -14.57 -8.72 -3.01
CA VAL A 110 -13.70 -9.30 -4.03
C VAL A 110 -12.24 -9.18 -3.59
N LEU A 111 -11.44 -10.23 -3.78
CA LEU A 111 -10.02 -10.18 -3.52
C LEU A 111 -9.28 -9.89 -4.83
N LEU A 112 -8.54 -8.77 -4.84
CA LEU A 112 -7.72 -8.34 -5.97
C LEU A 112 -6.29 -8.79 -5.75
N GLY A 113 -5.80 -9.71 -6.59
CA GLY A 113 -4.41 -10.14 -6.59
C GLY A 113 -3.58 -9.24 -7.49
N LEU A 114 -2.77 -8.36 -6.88
CA LEU A 114 -1.98 -7.35 -7.57
C LEU A 114 -0.61 -7.91 -7.98
N HIS A 115 -0.23 -7.72 -9.23
CA HIS A 115 1.03 -8.20 -9.82
C HIS A 115 1.59 -7.22 -10.87
N PRO A 116 2.92 -7.08 -10.98
CA PRO A 116 3.93 -7.50 -10.00
C PRO A 116 3.93 -6.60 -8.77
N HIS A 117 4.71 -6.98 -7.76
CA HIS A 117 4.89 -6.13 -6.58
C HIS A 117 5.52 -4.79 -6.95
N GLY A 118 6.50 -4.80 -7.86
CA GLY A 118 7.34 -3.63 -8.07
C GLY A 118 8.01 -3.19 -6.76
N LEU A 119 8.43 -1.94 -6.68
CA LEU A 119 8.92 -1.36 -5.43
C LEU A 119 7.80 -0.67 -4.64
N ILE A 120 6.93 0.06 -5.31
CA ILE A 120 5.92 0.93 -4.67
C ILE A 120 4.48 0.58 -5.01
N CYS A 121 4.24 -0.33 -5.96
CA CYS A 121 2.90 -0.68 -6.44
C CYS A 121 2.10 0.57 -6.90
N SER A 122 2.74 1.38 -7.76
CA SER A 122 2.31 2.74 -8.11
C SER A 122 0.88 2.88 -8.65
N PRO A 123 0.36 1.99 -9.51
CA PRO A 123 -0.99 2.15 -10.04
C PRO A 123 -2.07 2.07 -8.97
N LEU A 124 -1.81 1.34 -7.90
CA LEU A 124 -2.70 1.31 -6.75
C LEU A 124 -2.87 2.70 -6.13
N TRP A 125 -1.76 3.39 -5.91
CA TRP A 125 -1.74 4.73 -5.35
C TRP A 125 -2.41 5.76 -6.27
N LEU A 126 -2.30 5.56 -7.58
CA LEU A 126 -2.79 6.50 -8.57
C LEU A 126 -4.28 6.31 -8.90
N HIS A 127 -4.73 5.08 -9.04
CA HIS A 127 -6.05 4.80 -9.59
C HIS A 127 -7.07 4.26 -8.59
N VAL A 128 -6.62 3.60 -7.53
CA VAL A 128 -7.51 2.87 -6.63
C VAL A 128 -7.78 3.64 -5.34
N LEU A 129 -6.74 4.19 -4.72
CA LEU A 129 -6.86 4.89 -3.43
C LEU A 129 -7.46 6.29 -3.49
N PRO A 130 -7.30 7.10 -4.57
CA PRO A 130 -7.75 8.48 -4.54
C PRO A 130 -9.26 8.62 -4.53
N GLY A 131 -9.76 9.37 -3.54
CA GLY A 131 -11.06 10.03 -3.58
C GLY A 131 -12.29 9.14 -3.80
N GLY A 132 -12.21 7.84 -3.50
CA GLY A 132 -13.34 6.94 -3.69
C GLY A 132 -13.63 6.57 -5.15
N ALA A 133 -12.67 6.77 -6.06
CA ALA A 133 -12.82 6.43 -7.47
C ALA A 133 -13.18 4.96 -7.69
N PHE A 134 -12.60 4.05 -6.91
CA PHE A 134 -12.92 2.63 -6.95
C PHE A 134 -14.38 2.38 -6.55
N ARG A 135 -14.85 3.02 -5.47
CA ARG A 135 -16.26 2.93 -5.04
C ARG A 135 -17.20 3.47 -6.09
N ALA A 136 -16.90 4.61 -6.70
CA ALA A 136 -17.73 5.19 -7.74
C ALA A 136 -17.88 4.26 -8.96
N ARG A 137 -16.81 3.52 -9.32
CA ARG A 137 -16.81 2.59 -10.44
C ARG A 137 -17.50 1.26 -10.12
N HIS A 138 -17.17 0.68 -8.97
CA HIS A 138 -17.53 -0.71 -8.65
C HIS A 138 -18.60 -0.84 -7.56
N GLY A 139 -18.94 0.23 -6.85
CA GLY A 139 -19.87 0.21 -5.72
C GLY A 139 -19.33 -0.49 -4.46
N LEU A 140 -18.02 -0.78 -4.43
CA LEU A 140 -17.35 -1.47 -3.33
C LEU A 140 -16.35 -0.53 -2.65
N GLU A 141 -16.25 -0.60 -1.33
CA GLU A 141 -15.15 0.05 -0.61
C GLU A 141 -13.85 -0.72 -0.86
N PHE A 142 -12.78 0.01 -1.15
CA PHE A 142 -11.47 -0.62 -1.35
C PHE A 142 -10.64 -0.58 -0.07
N ARG A 143 -10.01 -1.72 0.24
CA ARG A 143 -9.08 -1.91 1.35
C ARG A 143 -7.79 -2.50 0.83
N MET A 144 -6.66 -1.85 1.11
CA MET A 144 -5.35 -2.36 0.73
C MET A 144 -4.68 -3.11 1.87
N ALA A 145 -4.34 -4.36 1.65
CA ALA A 145 -3.61 -5.15 2.64
C ALA A 145 -2.11 -4.87 2.55
N THR A 146 -1.49 -4.47 3.66
CA THR A 146 -0.05 -4.26 3.78
C THR A 146 0.52 -4.92 5.03
N ILE A 147 1.85 -5.03 5.10
CA ILE A 147 2.54 -5.69 6.22
C ILE A 147 2.29 -4.97 7.54
N ARG A 148 2.25 -5.76 8.63
CA ARG A 148 2.01 -5.23 9.98
C ARG A 148 3.03 -4.16 10.40
N PHE A 149 4.28 -4.28 9.97
CA PHE A 149 5.35 -3.33 10.29
C PHE A 149 4.98 -1.88 9.94
N ASN A 150 4.29 -1.66 8.83
CA ASN A 150 3.87 -0.32 8.42
C ASN A 150 2.94 0.36 9.44
N PHE A 151 2.22 -0.43 10.24
CA PHE A 151 1.34 0.08 11.29
C PHE A 151 2.05 0.33 12.63
N TRP A 152 3.35 0.09 12.72
CA TRP A 152 4.16 0.46 13.89
C TRP A 152 4.79 1.84 13.76
N ILE A 153 4.76 2.43 12.58
CA ILE A 153 5.38 3.73 12.31
C ILE A 153 4.39 4.83 12.69
N PRO A 154 4.71 5.67 13.72
CA PRO A 154 3.88 6.81 14.12
C PRO A 154 3.58 7.74 12.95
N VAL A 155 2.42 8.37 12.95
CA VAL A 155 1.93 9.25 11.88
C VAL A 155 1.64 8.49 10.58
N TRP A 156 2.58 7.65 10.12
CA TRP A 156 2.38 6.82 8.92
C TRP A 156 1.18 5.88 9.07
N THR A 157 1.01 5.28 10.24
CA THR A 157 -0.19 4.49 10.56
C THR A 157 -1.48 5.27 10.34
N ASP A 158 -1.51 6.53 10.78
CA ASP A 158 -2.71 7.37 10.64
C ASP A 158 -3.02 7.66 9.18
N VAL A 159 -2.00 7.90 8.38
CA VAL A 159 -2.11 8.04 6.92
C VAL A 159 -2.63 6.77 6.28
N LEU A 160 -2.06 5.61 6.61
CA LEU A 160 -2.48 4.32 6.06
C LEU A 160 -3.94 4.01 6.40
N VAL A 161 -4.34 4.22 7.66
CA VAL A 161 -5.74 4.00 8.10
C VAL A 161 -6.68 4.96 7.37
N ALA A 162 -6.30 6.22 7.20
CA ALA A 162 -7.08 7.20 6.45
C ALA A 162 -7.28 6.79 4.99
N LEU A 163 -6.25 6.21 4.36
CA LEU A 163 -6.27 5.70 2.99
C LEU A 163 -6.97 4.33 2.86
N GLY A 164 -7.44 3.74 3.95
CA GLY A 164 -8.15 2.46 3.93
C GLY A 164 -7.25 1.23 3.92
N PHE A 165 -5.99 1.35 4.35
CA PHE A 165 -5.11 0.19 4.49
C PHE A 165 -5.50 -0.68 5.67
N ILE A 166 -5.30 -1.98 5.50
CA ILE A 166 -5.51 -3.02 6.52
C ILE A 166 -4.26 -3.88 6.68
N VAL A 167 -4.13 -4.53 7.81
CA VAL A 167 -3.03 -5.48 8.03
C VAL A 167 -3.23 -6.71 7.15
N ALA A 168 -2.20 -7.15 6.44
CA ALA A 168 -2.20 -8.37 5.63
C ALA A 168 -2.18 -9.62 6.53
N SER A 169 -3.22 -9.80 7.35
CA SER A 169 -3.48 -10.99 8.16
C SER A 169 -4.70 -11.74 7.64
N ARG A 170 -4.77 -13.03 7.93
CA ARG A 170 -5.91 -13.85 7.52
C ARG A 170 -7.24 -13.27 7.99
N SER A 171 -7.36 -13.00 9.28
CA SER A 171 -8.59 -12.45 9.88
C SER A 171 -8.98 -11.14 9.22
N SER A 172 -8.06 -10.18 9.13
CA SER A 172 -8.33 -8.88 8.54
C SER A 172 -8.81 -8.95 7.09
N ILE A 173 -8.20 -9.83 6.29
CA ILE A 173 -8.61 -10.04 4.88
C ILE A 173 -10.00 -10.68 4.83
N GLU A 174 -10.21 -11.79 5.55
CA GLU A 174 -11.48 -12.53 5.55
C GLU A 174 -12.64 -11.66 6.06
N ASP A 175 -12.43 -10.88 7.13
CA ASP A 175 -13.46 -10.02 7.71
C ASP A 175 -13.85 -8.88 6.76
N ASN A 176 -12.88 -8.28 6.09
CA ASN A 176 -13.15 -7.25 5.08
C ASN A 176 -13.89 -7.82 3.86
N LEU A 177 -13.52 -9.00 3.39
CA LEU A 177 -14.22 -9.67 2.29
C LEU A 177 -15.67 -10.02 2.67
N ARG A 178 -15.91 -10.51 3.90
CA ARG A 178 -17.27 -10.78 4.41
C ARG A 178 -18.11 -9.51 4.58
N ALA A 179 -17.45 -8.40 4.92
CA ALA A 179 -18.08 -7.09 5.00
C ALA A 179 -18.44 -6.48 3.63
N GLY A 180 -18.15 -7.17 2.53
CA GLY A 180 -18.44 -6.71 1.18
C GLY A 180 -17.41 -5.75 0.59
N ASN A 181 -16.22 -5.64 1.20
CA ASN A 181 -15.16 -4.77 0.70
C ASN A 181 -14.34 -5.45 -0.40
N ALA A 182 -13.82 -4.66 -1.33
CA ALA A 182 -12.75 -5.10 -2.22
C ALA A 182 -11.41 -5.05 -1.47
N VAL A 183 -10.69 -6.17 -1.44
CA VAL A 183 -9.40 -6.25 -0.74
C VAL A 183 -8.28 -6.42 -1.76
N GLY A 184 -7.41 -5.42 -1.89
CA GLY A 184 -6.18 -5.51 -2.68
C GLY A 184 -5.05 -6.17 -1.90
N LEU A 185 -4.39 -7.13 -2.50
CA LEU A 185 -3.23 -7.80 -1.93
C LEU A 185 -2.13 -7.97 -2.98
N VAL A 186 -0.94 -7.49 -2.70
CA VAL A 186 0.24 -7.77 -3.51
C VAL A 186 0.76 -9.15 -3.16
N VAL A 187 0.42 -10.13 -4.01
CA VAL A 187 0.57 -11.56 -3.69
C VAL A 187 2.02 -11.99 -3.54
N GLY A 188 2.91 -11.49 -4.39
CA GLY A 188 4.33 -11.84 -4.38
C GLY A 188 5.08 -11.38 -3.13
N GLY A 189 4.66 -10.23 -2.59
CA GLY A 189 5.25 -9.63 -1.39
C GLY A 189 6.72 -9.26 -1.56
N ALA A 190 7.41 -9.12 -0.43
CA ALA A 190 8.81 -8.70 -0.38
C ALA A 190 9.77 -9.55 -1.22
N GLU A 191 9.46 -10.82 -1.43
CA GLU A 191 10.27 -11.73 -2.24
C GLU A 191 10.21 -11.37 -3.73
N GLU A 192 9.03 -11.03 -4.24
CA GLU A 192 8.86 -10.58 -5.62
C GLU A 192 9.52 -9.21 -5.83
N ALA A 193 9.38 -8.29 -4.85
CA ALA A 193 10.06 -7.01 -4.88
C ALA A 193 11.58 -7.14 -4.92
N ALA A 194 12.15 -8.09 -4.16
CA ALA A 194 13.59 -8.35 -4.15
C ALA A 194 14.11 -8.99 -5.45
N ALA A 195 13.27 -9.78 -6.12
CA ALA A 195 13.61 -10.42 -7.39
C ALA A 195 13.31 -9.56 -8.62
N MET A 196 12.79 -8.35 -8.41
CA MET A 196 12.40 -7.43 -9.47
C MET A 196 13.56 -7.11 -10.42
N ALA A 197 13.32 -7.22 -11.73
CA ALA A 197 14.22 -6.77 -12.77
C ALA A 197 13.45 -5.99 -13.84
N VAL A 198 14.11 -4.98 -14.43
CA VAL A 198 13.46 -4.00 -15.33
C VAL A 198 12.78 -4.65 -16.55
N ASP A 199 13.43 -5.68 -17.12
CA ASP A 199 12.97 -6.32 -18.35
C ASP A 199 12.37 -7.72 -18.14
N ARG A 200 12.06 -8.05 -16.88
CA ARG A 200 11.50 -9.36 -16.51
C ARG A 200 10.20 -9.18 -15.75
N PHE A 201 9.29 -10.09 -16.02
CA PHE A 201 7.99 -10.17 -15.36
C PHE A 201 7.89 -11.49 -14.59
N ASP A 202 8.73 -11.60 -13.54
CA ASP A 202 8.80 -12.79 -12.71
C ASP A 202 7.82 -12.68 -11.55
N LEU A 203 6.89 -13.62 -11.44
CA LEU A 203 5.88 -13.63 -10.39
C LEU A 203 6.17 -14.72 -9.35
N VAL A 204 6.02 -14.37 -8.10
CA VAL A 204 6.07 -15.31 -6.97
C VAL A 204 4.66 -15.74 -6.61
N LEU A 205 4.04 -16.57 -7.44
CA LEU A 205 2.63 -16.95 -7.29
C LEU A 205 2.43 -18.40 -6.80
N ARG A 206 3.13 -19.38 -7.37
CA ARG A 206 2.88 -20.82 -7.14
C ARG A 206 2.87 -21.25 -5.67
N LYS A 207 3.74 -20.66 -4.85
CA LYS A 207 3.86 -20.93 -3.42
C LYS A 207 2.91 -20.10 -2.54
N ARG A 208 2.27 -19.08 -3.09
CA ARG A 208 1.38 -18.15 -2.39
C ARG A 208 -0.06 -18.63 -2.41
N LYS A 209 -0.40 -19.65 -1.63
CA LYS A 209 -1.75 -20.22 -1.58
C LYS A 209 -2.66 -19.58 -0.52
N GLY A 210 -2.09 -18.74 0.36
CA GLY A 210 -2.80 -18.17 1.51
C GLY A 210 -3.98 -17.29 1.12
N PHE A 211 -3.81 -16.43 0.11
CA PHE A 211 -4.85 -15.51 -0.35
C PHE A 211 -6.06 -16.23 -0.96
N ILE A 212 -5.82 -17.32 -1.72
CA ILE A 212 -6.90 -18.16 -2.25
C ILE A 212 -7.69 -18.79 -1.10
N LYS A 213 -7.00 -19.27 -0.04
CA LYS A 213 -7.68 -19.82 1.13
C LYS A 213 -8.55 -18.77 1.83
N CYS A 214 -8.10 -17.52 1.94
CA CYS A 214 -8.90 -16.43 2.49
C CYS A 214 -10.14 -16.16 1.64
N ALA A 215 -9.98 -16.07 0.32
CA ALA A 215 -11.08 -15.84 -0.61
C ALA A 215 -12.13 -16.96 -0.53
N LEU A 216 -11.70 -18.23 -0.56
CA LEU A 216 -12.59 -19.40 -0.41
C LEU A 216 -13.36 -19.39 0.91
N ARG A 217 -12.69 -19.09 2.04
CA ARG A 217 -13.34 -19.02 3.37
C ARG A 217 -14.33 -17.87 3.50
N ALA A 218 -14.06 -16.77 2.82
CA ALA A 218 -14.96 -15.63 2.77
C ALA A 218 -16.07 -15.81 1.72
N GLY A 219 -15.95 -16.81 0.85
CA GLY A 219 -16.84 -16.99 -0.31
C GLY A 219 -16.75 -15.84 -1.31
N ALA A 220 -15.59 -15.21 -1.41
CA ALA A 220 -15.33 -14.06 -2.27
C ALA A 220 -14.64 -14.49 -3.57
N PRO A 221 -14.99 -13.90 -4.72
CA PRO A 221 -14.26 -14.10 -5.96
C PRO A 221 -12.86 -13.49 -5.88
N VAL A 222 -11.96 -13.99 -6.74
CA VAL A 222 -10.60 -13.46 -6.92
C VAL A 222 -10.50 -12.86 -8.31
N ALA A 223 -10.03 -11.62 -8.39
CA ALA A 223 -9.73 -10.94 -9.64
C ALA A 223 -8.24 -10.64 -9.74
N PRO A 224 -7.54 -11.08 -10.79
CA PRO A 224 -6.16 -10.69 -11.02
C PRO A 224 -6.08 -9.23 -11.48
N VAL A 225 -5.07 -8.52 -11.00
CA VAL A 225 -4.73 -7.17 -11.46
C VAL A 225 -3.28 -7.19 -11.90
N VAL A 226 -3.05 -6.90 -13.17
CA VAL A 226 -1.71 -6.91 -13.76
C VAL A 226 -1.30 -5.50 -14.12
N THR A 227 -0.13 -5.08 -13.63
CA THR A 227 0.44 -3.78 -13.89
C THR A 227 1.61 -3.88 -14.83
N LEU A 228 1.44 -3.41 -16.03
CA LEU A 228 2.51 -3.37 -17.02
C LEU A 228 3.37 -2.11 -16.80
N GLY A 229 4.69 -2.29 -16.77
CA GLY A 229 5.65 -1.18 -16.62
C GLY A 229 6.04 -0.86 -15.18
N GLU A 230 5.41 -1.45 -14.16
CA GLU A 230 5.75 -1.21 -12.74
C GLU A 230 7.24 -1.41 -12.44
N ASN A 231 7.84 -2.48 -12.98
CA ASN A 231 9.26 -2.79 -12.78
C ASN A 231 10.22 -1.81 -13.48
N LYS A 232 9.71 -0.90 -14.33
CA LYS A 232 10.50 0.11 -15.02
C LYS A 232 10.54 1.45 -14.29
N ILE A 233 9.67 1.65 -13.32
CA ILE A 233 9.52 2.93 -12.59
C ILE A 233 10.76 3.21 -11.75
N ILE A 234 11.24 2.21 -11.01
CA ILE A 234 12.43 2.33 -10.16
C ILE A 234 13.39 1.20 -10.51
N ARG A 235 14.63 1.57 -10.81
CA ARG A 235 15.69 0.59 -11.04
C ARG A 235 16.36 0.23 -9.73
N GLN A 236 16.46 -1.05 -9.46
CA GLN A 236 17.21 -1.53 -8.32
C GLN A 236 18.71 -1.41 -8.59
N VAL A 237 19.46 -0.80 -7.68
CA VAL A 237 20.91 -0.74 -7.75
C VAL A 237 21.47 -2.04 -7.16
N LEU A 238 22.02 -2.88 -8.03
CA LEU A 238 22.73 -4.08 -7.59
C LEU A 238 24.14 -3.68 -7.14
N LEU A 239 24.37 -3.63 -5.84
CA LEU A 239 25.69 -3.35 -5.29
C LEU A 239 26.66 -4.51 -5.57
N PRO A 240 27.92 -4.23 -5.96
CA PRO A 240 28.91 -5.26 -6.22
C PRO A 240 29.08 -6.22 -5.04
N PRO A 241 29.50 -7.48 -5.27
CA PRO A 241 29.63 -8.49 -4.20
C PRO A 241 30.50 -8.06 -3.02
N GLY A 242 31.53 -7.26 -3.23
CA GLY A 242 32.43 -6.73 -2.19
C GLY A 242 31.98 -5.44 -1.52
N HIS A 243 30.85 -4.85 -1.91
CA HIS A 243 30.41 -3.57 -1.35
C HIS A 243 29.88 -3.74 0.09
N ARG A 244 30.37 -2.93 1.05
CA ARG A 244 30.02 -3.04 2.48
C ARG A 244 28.51 -2.95 2.73
N LEU A 245 27.82 -1.98 2.13
CA LEU A 245 26.35 -1.85 2.24
C LEU A 245 25.63 -3.07 1.66
N GLY A 246 26.10 -3.60 0.52
CA GLY A 246 25.55 -4.82 -0.06
C GLY A 246 25.74 -6.05 0.84
N ALA A 247 26.84 -6.15 1.57
CA ALA A 247 27.05 -7.21 2.56
C ALA A 247 26.06 -7.06 3.75
N ILE A 248 25.90 -5.85 4.27
CA ILE A 248 24.97 -5.56 5.37
C ILE A 248 23.53 -5.85 4.95
N THR A 249 23.09 -5.39 3.79
CA THR A 249 21.71 -5.63 3.31
C THR A 249 21.47 -7.13 3.11
N ARG A 250 22.41 -7.87 2.54
CA ARG A 250 22.30 -9.33 2.39
C ARG A 250 22.24 -10.06 3.75
N ALA A 251 23.03 -9.63 4.72
CA ALA A 251 23.03 -10.21 6.07
C ALA A 251 21.71 -9.94 6.82
N LEU A 252 21.14 -8.74 6.67
CA LEU A 252 19.88 -8.34 7.30
C LEU A 252 18.65 -8.91 6.58
N PHE A 253 18.77 -9.30 5.32
CA PHE A 253 17.66 -9.77 4.49
C PHE A 253 16.82 -10.87 5.15
N PRO A 254 17.38 -11.99 5.63
CA PRO A 254 16.58 -13.07 6.24
C PRO A 254 15.88 -12.63 7.52
N PHE A 255 16.50 -11.77 8.31
CA PHE A 255 15.91 -11.22 9.54
C PHE A 255 14.74 -10.30 9.21
N CYS A 256 14.94 -9.32 8.32
CA CYS A 256 13.89 -8.38 7.92
C CYS A 256 12.70 -9.11 7.26
N GLN A 257 12.98 -10.06 6.38
CA GLN A 257 11.94 -10.84 5.72
C GLN A 257 11.11 -11.66 6.71
N ARG A 258 11.77 -12.31 7.68
CA ARG A 258 11.12 -13.20 8.64
C ARG A 258 10.33 -12.44 9.71
N HIS A 259 10.90 -11.35 10.25
CA HIS A 259 10.36 -10.69 11.43
C HIS A 259 9.59 -9.41 11.13
N LEU A 260 9.96 -8.70 10.07
CA LEU A 260 9.36 -7.40 9.70
C LEU A 260 8.50 -7.48 8.44
N GLY A 261 8.66 -8.54 7.65
CA GLY A 261 7.90 -8.76 6.42
C GLY A 261 8.34 -7.89 5.23
N PHE A 262 9.42 -7.13 5.38
CA PHE A 262 9.98 -6.35 4.28
C PHE A 262 11.41 -6.79 3.93
N VAL A 263 11.90 -6.31 2.80
CA VAL A 263 13.26 -6.57 2.32
C VAL A 263 13.98 -5.24 2.18
N PRO A 264 15.18 -5.08 2.76
CA PRO A 264 15.98 -3.88 2.54
C PRO A 264 16.49 -3.89 1.09
N ILE A 265 15.83 -3.13 0.24
CA ILE A 265 16.20 -2.93 -1.16
C ILE A 265 16.90 -1.59 -1.26
N VAL A 266 17.98 -1.53 -2.01
CA VAL A 266 18.62 -0.27 -2.41
C VAL A 266 18.05 0.11 -3.77
N PRO A 267 17.24 1.16 -3.83
CA PRO A 267 16.64 1.61 -5.08
C PRO A 267 17.65 2.24 -6.01
#